data_c6c31adb91a6824e80dd65435efd2e15
#
_entry.id   c6c31adb91a6824e80dd65435efd2e15
#
_cell.length_a   1.000
_cell.length_b   1.000
_cell.length_c   1.000
_cell.angle_alpha   90.00
_cell.angle_beta   90.00
_cell.angle_gamma   90.00
#
_symmetry.space_group_name_H-M   'P 1'
#
loop_
_entity.id
_entity.type
_entity.pdbx_description
1 polymer ?
#
loop_
_entity_poly.entity_id
_entity_poly.type
_entity_poly.pdbx_seq_one_letter_code
_entity_poly.pdbx_strand_id
1 'polypeptide(L)'
;MIFKIEFRFKVDSFKKLIMNRIEEDFKEWILDKNHPCMMAQTVFEQESTVLKDYSKLADPANTEQILNDLYEYIDKYDFDSNSFQSFIAVFKDSKIKDEKEFEQLLWDQLTELSRHDKYSWDKTVSSKPENENFSFSLGEKAFYIVGMHPGSSRIARRSPHTCIVFNLHF
;
A
#
# COMPACT_ATOMS: atom_id res chain seq x y z
N MET A 1 -14.07 12.33 32.45
CA MET A 1 -13.38 13.03 31.33
C MET A 1 -11.88 12.63 31.25
N ILE A 2 -11.17 12.57 32.37
CA ILE A 2 -9.73 12.20 32.45
C ILE A 2 -9.44 10.79 31.93
N PHE A 3 -10.22 9.77 32.26
CA PHE A 3 -10.04 8.36 31.83
C PHE A 3 -10.10 8.17 30.30
N LYS A 4 -10.93 8.95 29.58
CA LYS A 4 -11.01 8.89 28.11
C LYS A 4 -9.76 9.48 27.45
N ILE A 5 -9.17 10.49 28.04
CA ILE A 5 -7.96 11.16 27.53
C ILE A 5 -6.74 10.26 27.72
N GLU A 6 -6.55 9.64 28.90
CA GLU A 6 -5.44 8.71 29.15
C GLU A 6 -5.52 7.46 28.26
N PHE A 7 -6.73 6.91 28.05
CA PHE A 7 -6.93 5.77 27.16
C PHE A 7 -6.58 6.10 25.72
N ARG A 8 -6.98 7.28 25.23
CA ARG A 8 -6.68 7.76 23.87
C ARG A 8 -5.16 7.95 23.68
N PHE A 9 -4.46 8.56 24.64
CA PHE A 9 -3.00 8.70 24.60
C PHE A 9 -2.26 7.37 24.55
N LYS A 10 -2.71 6.38 25.32
CA LYS A 10 -2.12 5.03 25.29
C LYS A 10 -2.34 4.33 23.95
N VAL A 11 -3.52 4.45 23.34
CA VAL A 11 -3.84 3.88 22.04
C VAL A 11 -3.00 4.54 20.94
N ASP A 12 -2.85 5.87 20.95
CA ASP A 12 -2.07 6.60 19.96
C ASP A 12 -0.56 6.28 20.08
N SER A 13 -0.05 6.17 21.31
CA SER A 13 1.35 5.77 21.55
C SER A 13 1.61 4.34 21.09
N PHE A 14 0.66 3.43 21.29
CA PHE A 14 0.78 2.04 20.84
C PHE A 14 0.72 1.91 19.32
N LYS A 15 -0.18 2.65 18.65
CA LYS A 15 -0.23 2.73 17.18
C LYS A 15 1.08 3.25 16.60
N LYS A 16 1.63 4.31 17.18
CA LYS A 16 2.91 4.87 16.76
C LYS A 16 4.06 3.87 16.91
N LEU A 17 4.07 3.09 17.99
CA LEU A 17 5.08 2.05 18.22
C LEU A 17 4.98 0.94 17.16
N ILE A 18 3.77 0.49 16.84
CA ILE A 18 3.55 -0.51 15.78
C ILE A 18 4.02 0.02 14.42
N MET A 19 3.67 1.26 14.09
CA MET A 19 4.08 1.87 12.81
C MET A 19 5.59 1.97 12.71
N ASN A 20 6.28 2.45 13.74
CA ASN A 20 7.74 2.52 13.77
C ASN A 20 8.37 1.14 13.53
N ARG A 21 7.82 0.09 14.13
CA ARG A 21 8.31 -1.28 13.95
C ARG A 21 8.12 -1.76 12.52
N ILE A 22 6.97 -1.49 11.91
CA ILE A 22 6.69 -1.84 10.51
C ILE A 22 7.68 -1.12 9.57
N GLU A 23 7.93 0.16 9.81
CA GLU A 23 8.92 0.92 9.03
C GLU A 23 10.33 0.36 9.16
N GLU A 24 10.76 -0.03 10.36
CA GLU A 24 12.04 -0.67 10.60
C GLU A 24 12.14 -2.00 9.85
N ASP A 25 11.12 -2.87 9.94
CA ASP A 25 11.09 -4.15 9.25
C ASP A 25 11.22 -3.98 7.71
N PHE A 26 10.56 -2.99 7.13
CA PHE A 26 10.69 -2.68 5.69
C PHE A 26 12.07 -2.12 5.35
N LYS A 27 12.62 -1.21 6.16
CA LYS A 27 13.96 -0.66 5.96
C LYS A 27 15.02 -1.76 5.99
N GLU A 28 15.00 -2.63 6.99
CA GLU A 28 15.92 -3.75 7.09
C GLU A 28 15.82 -4.67 5.87
N TRP A 29 14.63 -4.98 5.41
CA TRP A 29 14.41 -5.88 4.29
C TRP A 29 14.80 -5.26 2.93
N ILE A 30 14.41 -4.01 2.66
CA ILE A 30 14.66 -3.36 1.35
C ILE A 30 16.11 -2.89 1.22
N LEU A 31 16.72 -2.39 2.29
CA LEU A 31 18.10 -1.90 2.26
C LEU A 31 19.13 -3.02 2.44
N ASP A 32 18.71 -4.29 2.53
CA ASP A 32 19.61 -5.44 2.44
C ASP A 32 20.32 -5.42 1.08
N LYS A 33 21.65 -5.63 1.09
CA LYS A 33 22.51 -5.61 -0.10
C LYS A 33 22.08 -6.62 -1.18
N ASN A 34 21.34 -7.66 -0.79
CA ASN A 34 20.86 -8.70 -1.69
C ASN A 34 19.43 -8.45 -2.18
N HIS A 35 18.80 -7.32 -1.79
CA HIS A 35 17.47 -7.02 -2.25
C HIS A 35 17.47 -6.74 -3.76
N PRO A 36 16.66 -7.47 -4.56
CA PRO A 36 16.80 -7.46 -6.03
C PRO A 36 16.19 -6.20 -6.71
N CYS A 37 15.51 -5.34 -5.99
CA CYS A 37 14.86 -4.17 -6.56
C CYS A 37 15.56 -2.87 -6.19
N MET A 38 16.39 -2.35 -7.11
CA MET A 38 17.10 -1.08 -6.93
C MET A 38 16.17 0.12 -6.77
N MET A 39 15.03 0.14 -7.47
CA MET A 39 14.04 1.23 -7.34
C MET A 39 13.46 1.30 -5.93
N ALA A 40 13.12 0.16 -5.33
CA ALA A 40 12.64 0.13 -3.95
C ALA A 40 13.71 0.68 -2.98
N GLN A 41 14.96 0.29 -3.15
CA GLN A 41 16.08 0.83 -2.35
C GLN A 41 16.17 2.35 -2.47
N THR A 42 16.15 2.88 -3.70
CA THR A 42 16.21 4.34 -3.95
C THR A 42 15.07 5.10 -3.26
N VAL A 43 13.83 4.61 -3.39
CA VAL A 43 12.65 5.25 -2.79
C VAL A 43 12.71 5.25 -1.26
N PHE A 44 13.22 4.17 -0.66
CA PHE A 44 13.42 4.08 0.80
C PHE A 44 14.59 4.94 1.30
N GLU A 45 15.72 4.98 0.56
CA GLU A 45 16.86 5.85 0.89
C GLU A 45 16.51 7.33 0.81
N GLN A 46 15.63 7.72 -0.11
CA GLN A 46 15.15 9.08 -0.28
C GLN A 46 14.00 9.46 0.67
N GLU A 47 13.58 8.54 1.55
CA GLU A 47 12.41 8.72 2.43
C GLU A 47 11.13 9.12 1.68
N SER A 48 11.00 8.67 0.41
CA SER A 48 9.91 8.99 -0.50
C SER A 48 8.77 7.95 -0.44
N THR A 49 8.54 7.38 0.74
CA THR A 49 7.47 6.40 0.98
C THR A 49 6.40 6.96 1.90
N VAL A 50 5.14 6.76 1.54
CA VAL A 50 4.00 6.95 2.44
C VAL A 50 3.55 5.57 2.90
N LEU A 51 3.80 5.23 4.16
CA LEU A 51 3.45 3.94 4.73
C LEU A 51 2.26 4.10 5.69
N LYS A 52 1.24 3.27 5.50
CA LYS A 52 0.02 3.24 6.33
C LYS A 52 -0.32 1.81 6.71
N ASP A 53 -0.81 1.61 7.95
CA ASP A 53 -1.21 0.29 8.42
C ASP A 53 -2.73 0.15 8.57
N TYR A 54 -3.20 -1.02 8.16
CA TYR A 54 -4.60 -1.43 8.23
C TYR A 54 -4.70 -2.80 8.90
N SER A 55 -5.93 -3.23 9.23
CA SER A 55 -6.15 -4.53 9.86
C SER A 55 -5.86 -5.69 8.88
N LYS A 56 -6.84 -6.15 8.14
CA LYS A 56 -6.70 -7.29 7.21
C LYS A 56 -6.89 -6.85 5.76
N LEU A 57 -6.20 -7.54 4.87
CA LEU A 57 -6.42 -7.43 3.43
C LEU A 57 -7.85 -7.85 3.08
N ALA A 58 -8.50 -7.11 2.19
CA ALA A 58 -9.88 -7.29 1.76
C ALA A 58 -10.94 -7.16 2.89
N ASP A 59 -10.60 -6.53 4.01
CA ASP A 59 -11.57 -6.19 5.04
C ASP A 59 -12.33 -4.90 4.63
N PRO A 60 -13.66 -4.95 4.40
CA PRO A 60 -14.43 -3.78 4.00
C PRO A 60 -14.36 -2.62 5.01
N ALA A 61 -14.08 -2.90 6.28
CA ALA A 61 -13.92 -1.88 7.31
C ALA A 61 -12.75 -0.93 7.06
N ASN A 62 -11.76 -1.34 6.24
CA ASN A 62 -10.61 -0.51 5.89
C ASN A 62 -10.87 0.39 4.66
N THR A 63 -11.91 0.11 3.85
CA THR A 63 -12.09 0.68 2.51
C THR A 63 -12.09 2.20 2.52
N GLU A 64 -12.90 2.81 3.37
CA GLU A 64 -13.00 4.27 3.47
C GLU A 64 -11.68 4.92 3.90
N GLN A 65 -10.99 4.31 4.86
CA GLN A 65 -9.70 4.81 5.33
C GLN A 65 -8.64 4.72 4.23
N ILE A 66 -8.54 3.59 3.52
CA ILE A 66 -7.59 3.41 2.41
C ILE A 66 -7.86 4.42 1.30
N LEU A 67 -9.12 4.64 0.93
CA LEU A 67 -9.50 5.63 -0.08
C LEU A 67 -9.06 7.05 0.31
N ASN A 68 -9.34 7.46 1.54
CA ASN A 68 -8.96 8.79 2.02
C ASN A 68 -7.45 8.97 2.06
N ASP A 69 -6.69 7.96 2.52
CA ASP A 69 -5.23 7.98 2.57
C ASP A 69 -4.62 8.02 1.14
N LEU A 70 -5.22 7.31 0.17
CA LEU A 70 -4.79 7.35 -1.25
C LEU A 70 -5.13 8.69 -1.92
N TYR A 71 -6.29 9.29 -1.63
CA TYR A 71 -6.61 10.62 -2.14
C TYR A 71 -5.64 11.67 -1.58
N GLU A 72 -5.32 11.60 -0.29
CA GLU A 72 -4.32 12.47 0.32
C GLU A 72 -2.93 12.29 -0.32
N TYR A 73 -2.55 11.04 -0.64
CA TYR A 73 -1.31 10.74 -1.34
C TYR A 73 -1.28 11.33 -2.74
N ILE A 74 -2.37 11.20 -3.53
CA ILE A 74 -2.50 11.78 -4.87
C ILE A 74 -2.39 13.31 -4.81
N ASP A 75 -3.09 13.93 -3.85
CA ASP A 75 -3.14 15.40 -3.70
C ASP A 75 -1.76 15.99 -3.33
N LYS A 76 -0.97 15.26 -2.56
CA LYS A 76 0.37 15.68 -2.14
C LYS A 76 1.49 15.27 -3.10
N TYR A 77 1.18 14.48 -4.10
CA TYR A 77 2.18 13.99 -5.04
C TYR A 77 2.68 15.14 -5.94
N ASP A 78 3.98 15.32 -5.97
CA ASP A 78 4.61 16.32 -6.85
C ASP A 78 4.87 15.70 -8.23
N PHE A 79 3.94 15.94 -9.16
CA PHE A 79 4.01 15.44 -10.55
C PHE A 79 5.09 16.15 -11.38
N ASP A 80 5.58 17.29 -10.94
CA ASP A 80 6.63 18.05 -11.62
C ASP A 80 8.03 17.64 -11.18
N SER A 81 8.14 16.87 -10.10
CA SER A 81 9.41 16.36 -9.61
C SER A 81 9.81 15.07 -10.32
N ASN A 82 11.12 14.86 -10.49
CA ASN A 82 11.66 13.57 -10.95
C ASN A 82 11.80 12.54 -9.82
N SER A 83 11.21 12.81 -8.65
CA SER A 83 11.28 11.95 -7.48
C SER A 83 10.16 10.92 -7.51
N PHE A 84 10.53 9.64 -7.51
CA PHE A 84 9.57 8.57 -7.33
C PHE A 84 9.08 8.54 -5.88
N GLN A 85 7.76 8.44 -5.72
CA GLN A 85 7.12 8.21 -4.43
C GLN A 85 6.27 6.94 -4.51
N SER A 86 6.17 6.22 -3.40
CA SER A 86 5.34 5.01 -3.29
C SER A 86 4.43 5.09 -2.07
N PHE A 87 3.17 4.70 -2.24
CA PHE A 87 2.27 4.47 -1.13
C PHE A 87 2.22 2.98 -0.80
N ILE A 88 2.45 2.62 0.47
CA ILE A 88 2.50 1.23 0.94
C ILE A 88 1.37 1.01 1.95
N ALA A 89 0.34 0.28 1.53
CA ALA A 89 -0.74 -0.17 2.41
C ALA A 89 -0.34 -1.50 3.07
N VAL A 90 -0.10 -1.49 4.36
CA VAL A 90 0.29 -2.69 5.13
C VAL A 90 -0.91 -3.27 5.87
N PHE A 91 -1.15 -4.56 5.70
CA PHE A 91 -2.26 -5.30 6.31
C PHE A 91 -1.71 -6.21 7.42
N LYS A 92 -1.43 -5.60 8.57
CA LYS A 92 -0.67 -6.20 9.68
C LYS A 92 -1.29 -7.46 10.31
N ASP A 93 -2.63 -7.59 10.24
CA ASP A 93 -3.38 -8.71 10.81
C ASP A 93 -3.71 -9.78 9.77
N SER A 94 -3.20 -9.64 8.53
CA SER A 94 -3.39 -10.63 7.48
C SER A 94 -2.48 -11.84 7.64
N LYS A 95 -3.07 -13.03 7.57
CA LYS A 95 -2.34 -14.30 7.52
C LYS A 95 -2.65 -14.95 6.19
N ILE A 96 -1.69 -14.92 5.29
CA ILE A 96 -1.81 -15.47 3.94
C ILE A 96 -1.33 -16.91 3.92
N LYS A 97 -2.17 -17.81 3.45
CA LYS A 97 -1.88 -19.24 3.39
C LYS A 97 -0.96 -19.58 2.21
N ASP A 98 -1.30 -19.04 1.04
CA ASP A 98 -0.59 -19.28 -0.20
C ASP A 98 -0.77 -18.12 -1.21
N GLU A 99 -0.06 -18.19 -2.34
CA GLU A 99 -0.12 -17.13 -3.36
C GLU A 99 -1.49 -17.01 -4.03
N LYS A 100 -2.24 -18.08 -4.14
CA LYS A 100 -3.58 -18.07 -4.74
C LYS A 100 -4.58 -17.34 -3.85
N GLU A 101 -4.54 -17.59 -2.55
CA GLU A 101 -5.34 -16.82 -1.58
C GLU A 101 -4.95 -15.35 -1.60
N PHE A 102 -3.64 -15.05 -1.63
CA PHE A 102 -3.16 -13.68 -1.71
C PHE A 102 -3.67 -12.97 -2.97
N GLU A 103 -3.57 -13.61 -4.12
CA GLU A 103 -4.06 -13.07 -5.40
C GLU A 103 -5.56 -12.75 -5.33
N GLN A 104 -6.37 -13.67 -4.79
CA GLN A 104 -7.80 -13.44 -4.64
C GLN A 104 -8.09 -12.24 -3.73
N LEU A 105 -7.47 -12.20 -2.56
CA LEU A 105 -7.67 -11.09 -1.60
C LEU A 105 -7.17 -9.75 -2.16
N LEU A 106 -6.08 -9.76 -2.95
CA LEU A 106 -5.59 -8.57 -3.63
C LEU A 106 -6.64 -8.02 -4.60
N TRP A 107 -7.21 -8.87 -5.45
CA TRP A 107 -8.24 -8.47 -6.39
C TRP A 107 -9.55 -8.04 -5.70
N ASP A 108 -9.92 -8.71 -4.61
CA ASP A 108 -11.09 -8.33 -3.79
C ASP A 108 -10.88 -6.92 -3.20
N GLN A 109 -9.68 -6.63 -2.66
CA GLN A 109 -9.34 -5.30 -2.13
C GLN A 109 -9.40 -4.22 -3.21
N LEU A 110 -8.78 -4.46 -4.38
CA LEU A 110 -8.79 -3.51 -5.48
C LEU A 110 -10.19 -3.27 -6.05
N THR A 111 -10.98 -4.33 -6.15
CA THR A 111 -12.39 -4.24 -6.59
C THR A 111 -13.23 -3.44 -5.60
N GLU A 112 -13.04 -3.65 -4.31
CA GLU A 112 -13.76 -2.91 -3.27
C GLU A 112 -13.39 -1.43 -3.27
N LEU A 113 -12.11 -1.10 -3.42
CA LEU A 113 -11.65 0.29 -3.58
C LEU A 113 -12.26 0.94 -4.82
N SER A 114 -12.20 0.26 -5.98
CA SER A 114 -12.77 0.76 -7.22
C SER A 114 -14.28 1.00 -7.15
N ARG A 115 -15.01 0.12 -6.45
CA ARG A 115 -16.46 0.24 -6.28
C ARG A 115 -16.87 1.47 -5.44
N HIS A 116 -16.03 1.85 -4.48
CA HIS A 116 -16.29 2.98 -3.57
C HIS A 116 -15.54 4.26 -3.98
N ASP A 117 -14.72 4.20 -5.05
CA ASP A 117 -14.10 5.40 -5.59
C ASP A 117 -15.18 6.33 -6.18
N LYS A 118 -15.15 7.59 -5.75
CA LYS A 118 -16.08 8.63 -6.22
C LYS A 118 -15.67 9.27 -7.55
N TYR A 119 -14.49 8.93 -8.05
CA TYR A 119 -13.93 9.49 -9.27
C TYR A 119 -14.05 8.51 -10.43
N SER A 120 -13.91 9.01 -11.64
CA SER A 120 -13.90 8.20 -12.86
C SER A 120 -12.57 7.46 -13.01
N TRP A 121 -12.60 6.35 -13.74
CA TRP A 121 -11.37 5.68 -14.17
C TRP A 121 -10.51 6.61 -15.02
N ASP A 122 -9.18 6.54 -14.87
CA ASP A 122 -8.23 7.30 -15.68
C ASP A 122 -8.45 6.96 -17.17
N LYS A 123 -8.64 8.00 -17.99
CA LYS A 123 -8.99 7.85 -19.42
C LYS A 123 -7.82 7.37 -20.29
N THR A 124 -6.60 7.42 -19.76
CA THR A 124 -5.38 7.03 -20.46
C THR A 124 -5.12 5.52 -20.42
N VAL A 125 -5.83 4.80 -19.55
CA VAL A 125 -5.64 3.36 -19.36
C VAL A 125 -6.96 2.59 -19.44
N SER A 126 -6.87 1.29 -19.73
CA SER A 126 -8.03 0.40 -19.75
C SER A 126 -8.46 -0.01 -18.36
N SER A 127 -9.76 -0.10 -18.13
CA SER A 127 -10.35 -0.68 -16.92
C SER A 127 -10.53 -2.20 -17.01
N LYS A 128 -10.20 -2.82 -18.15
CA LYS A 128 -10.38 -4.27 -18.37
C LYS A 128 -9.05 -4.97 -18.13
N PRO A 129 -8.95 -5.88 -17.14
CA PRO A 129 -7.70 -6.57 -16.80
C PRO A 129 -7.09 -7.38 -17.94
N GLU A 130 -7.92 -7.83 -18.91
CA GLU A 130 -7.48 -8.60 -20.08
C GLU A 130 -6.82 -7.73 -21.16
N ASN A 131 -6.93 -6.42 -21.03
CA ASN A 131 -6.36 -5.48 -21.99
C ASN A 131 -4.89 -5.20 -21.65
N GLU A 132 -4.03 -5.19 -22.66
CA GLU A 132 -2.59 -4.89 -22.50
C GLU A 132 -2.31 -3.49 -21.92
N ASN A 133 -3.26 -2.56 -22.08
CA ASN A 133 -3.21 -1.19 -21.59
C ASN A 133 -3.88 -1.04 -20.22
N PHE A 134 -4.15 -2.15 -19.52
CA PHE A 134 -4.75 -2.12 -18.19
C PHE A 134 -3.81 -1.53 -17.14
N SER A 135 -4.33 -0.60 -16.36
CA SER A 135 -3.76 -0.20 -15.06
C SER A 135 -4.88 0.05 -14.08
N PHE A 136 -4.67 -0.31 -12.83
CA PHE A 136 -5.62 0.05 -11.78
C PHE A 136 -5.74 1.56 -11.67
N SER A 137 -6.96 2.07 -11.54
CA SER A 137 -7.20 3.51 -11.40
C SER A 137 -7.99 3.83 -10.14
N LEU A 138 -7.63 4.93 -9.50
CA LEU A 138 -8.31 5.50 -8.35
C LEU A 138 -8.05 7.02 -8.31
N GLY A 139 -9.09 7.81 -8.02
CA GLY A 139 -8.96 9.27 -7.99
C GLY A 139 -8.56 9.87 -9.35
N GLU A 140 -9.04 9.30 -10.48
CA GLU A 140 -8.67 9.66 -11.86
C GLU A 140 -7.17 9.50 -12.17
N LYS A 141 -6.44 8.69 -11.41
CA LYS A 141 -5.03 8.41 -11.62
C LYS A 141 -4.79 6.92 -11.78
N ALA A 142 -3.95 6.57 -12.76
CA ALA A 142 -3.49 5.21 -12.97
C ALA A 142 -2.39 4.83 -11.99
N PHE A 143 -2.39 3.57 -11.56
CA PHE A 143 -1.43 3.02 -10.61
C PHE A 143 -0.83 1.71 -11.13
N TYR A 144 0.47 1.58 -10.97
CA TYR A 144 1.15 0.31 -11.01
C TYR A 144 1.09 -0.35 -9.63
N ILE A 145 0.41 -1.49 -9.55
CA ILE A 145 0.15 -2.19 -8.29
C ILE A 145 1.17 -3.31 -8.08
N VAL A 146 1.77 -3.35 -6.89
CA VAL A 146 2.64 -4.46 -6.49
C VAL A 146 2.12 -5.07 -5.19
N GLY A 147 1.61 -6.30 -5.28
CA GLY A 147 1.25 -7.09 -4.12
C GLY A 147 2.45 -7.86 -3.56
N MET A 148 2.59 -7.87 -2.24
CA MET A 148 3.69 -8.54 -1.55
C MET A 148 3.22 -9.20 -0.26
N HIS A 149 3.83 -10.35 0.09
CA HIS A 149 3.55 -11.05 1.35
C HIS A 149 4.72 -11.96 1.76
N PRO A 150 4.82 -12.34 3.05
CA PRO A 150 5.97 -13.11 3.56
C PRO A 150 6.19 -14.47 2.90
N GLY A 151 5.14 -15.09 2.39
CA GLY A 151 5.18 -16.40 1.72
C GLY A 151 5.40 -16.35 0.21
N SER A 152 5.72 -15.18 -0.39
CA SER A 152 5.90 -15.09 -1.83
C SER A 152 7.07 -15.95 -2.33
N SER A 153 6.86 -16.64 -3.45
CA SER A 153 7.90 -17.41 -4.14
C SER A 153 8.97 -16.51 -4.75
N ARG A 154 8.58 -15.30 -5.17
CA ARG A 154 9.49 -14.29 -5.70
C ARG A 154 10.18 -13.53 -4.57
N ILE A 155 11.49 -13.61 -4.47
CA ILE A 155 12.30 -12.94 -3.42
C ILE A 155 11.99 -11.45 -3.35
N ALA A 156 11.89 -10.75 -4.49
CA ALA A 156 11.57 -9.32 -4.56
C ALA A 156 10.17 -8.96 -4.00
N ARG A 157 9.31 -9.94 -3.74
CA ARG A 157 7.95 -9.75 -3.21
C ARG A 157 7.73 -10.43 -1.87
N ARG A 158 8.78 -11.04 -1.31
CA ARG A 158 8.75 -11.69 0.00
C ARG A 158 8.98 -10.66 1.10
N SER A 159 8.03 -9.73 1.25
CA SER A 159 8.08 -8.66 2.25
C SER A 159 7.85 -9.18 3.67
N PRO A 160 8.32 -8.47 4.70
CA PRO A 160 8.09 -8.85 6.09
C PRO A 160 6.61 -8.81 6.49
N HIS A 161 5.80 -8.01 5.79
CA HIS A 161 4.38 -7.85 6.04
C HIS A 161 3.58 -8.02 4.75
N THR A 162 2.30 -8.47 4.87
CA THR A 162 1.37 -8.45 3.75
C THR A 162 1.05 -7.01 3.38
N CYS A 163 1.28 -6.61 2.12
CA CYS A 163 1.07 -5.23 1.69
C CYS A 163 0.73 -5.11 0.20
N ILE A 164 0.17 -3.96 -0.14
CA ILE A 164 -0.03 -3.50 -1.51
C ILE A 164 0.74 -2.19 -1.67
N VAL A 165 1.58 -2.11 -2.69
CA VAL A 165 2.26 -0.88 -3.09
C VAL A 165 1.52 -0.25 -4.26
N PHE A 166 1.17 1.01 -4.11
CA PHE A 166 0.53 1.84 -5.12
C PHE A 166 1.56 2.85 -5.62
N ASN A 167 1.96 2.70 -6.88
CA ASN A 167 2.86 3.61 -7.55
C ASN A 167 2.10 4.35 -8.64
N LEU A 168 2.10 5.68 -8.63
CA LEU A 168 1.47 6.45 -9.68
C LEU A 168 2.14 6.16 -11.02
N HIS A 169 1.32 5.99 -12.06
CA HIS A 169 1.74 5.73 -13.44
C HIS A 169 1.47 6.99 -14.27
N PHE A 170 2.50 7.52 -14.93
CA PHE A 170 2.45 8.68 -15.83
C PHE A 170 3.35 8.48 -17.04
#